data_85ebb479305fceea205d5726d626053f
#
_entry.id   85ebb479305fceea205d5726d626053f
#
_cell.length_a   1.000
_cell.length_b   1.000
_cell.length_c   1.000
_cell.angle_alpha   90.00
_cell.angle_beta   90.00
_cell.angle_gamma   90.00
#
_symmetry.space_group_name_H-M   'P 1'
#
loop_
_entity.id
_entity.type
_entity.pdbx_description
1 polymer ?
#
loop_
_entity_poly.entity_id
_entity_poly.type
_entity_poly.pdbx_seq_one_letter_code
_entity_poly.pdbx_strand_id
1 'polypeptide(L)'
;MMKHIDLMIERYPALEVCRESIEAAVKMIVDMHSHSGTLLICGNGGSAADCEHISGELLKGFMKKRSLNADQAAGLPEDIAAKLQGGIRAIPLTSLSALGTAFLNDVDPELIYAQLVYAFGTENCVFLGLSTSGNAKNVCAAAKVARAKGMKTISMTGERGGMLAELCDVAIKVPETETYKVQELHLPVYHAICAEVEEIIFG
;
A
#
# COMPACT_ATOMS: atom_id res chain seq x y z
N MET A 1 -19.00 -8.78 -6.34
CA MET A 1 -18.52 -8.08 -7.54
C MET A 1 -17.76 -6.84 -7.06
N MET A 2 -16.54 -6.64 -7.47
CA MET A 2 -15.70 -5.50 -7.04
C MET A 2 -15.89 -4.34 -8.02
N LYS A 3 -16.88 -3.50 -7.73
CA LYS A 3 -17.38 -2.43 -8.61
C LYS A 3 -16.29 -1.46 -9.07
N HIS A 4 -15.38 -1.07 -8.18
CA HIS A 4 -14.36 -0.07 -8.53
C HIS A 4 -13.26 -0.67 -9.40
N ILE A 5 -13.00 -1.98 -9.29
CA ILE A 5 -12.11 -2.71 -10.20
C ILE A 5 -12.74 -2.80 -11.58
N ASP A 6 -14.05 -3.11 -11.68
CA ASP A 6 -14.76 -3.15 -12.96
C ASP A 6 -14.72 -1.79 -13.67
N LEU A 7 -15.01 -0.70 -12.93
CA LEU A 7 -14.94 0.67 -13.46
C LEU A 7 -13.51 1.08 -13.89
N MET A 8 -12.49 0.62 -13.17
CA MET A 8 -11.10 0.85 -13.57
C MET A 8 -10.80 0.15 -14.88
N ILE A 9 -11.18 -1.12 -15.03
CA ILE A 9 -10.94 -1.91 -16.25
C ILE A 9 -11.71 -1.35 -17.45
N GLU A 10 -12.95 -0.88 -17.28
CA GLU A 10 -13.68 -0.18 -18.32
C GLU A 10 -12.89 1.02 -18.88
N ARG A 11 -12.20 1.77 -18.01
CA ARG A 11 -11.39 2.94 -18.41
C ARG A 11 -10.00 2.55 -18.91
N TYR A 12 -9.44 1.46 -18.41
CA TYR A 12 -8.08 0.97 -18.69
C TYR A 12 -8.12 -0.53 -19.02
N PRO A 13 -8.64 -0.94 -20.21
CA PRO A 13 -8.84 -2.36 -20.54
C PRO A 13 -7.57 -3.21 -20.48
N ALA A 14 -6.40 -2.60 -20.69
CA ALA A 14 -5.11 -3.29 -20.57
C ALA A 14 -4.83 -3.84 -19.15
N LEU A 15 -5.47 -3.26 -18.12
CA LEU A 15 -5.33 -3.69 -16.73
C LEU A 15 -6.16 -4.93 -16.36
N GLU A 16 -6.95 -5.48 -17.30
CA GLU A 16 -7.69 -6.75 -17.07
C GLU A 16 -6.75 -7.87 -16.63
N VAL A 17 -5.53 -7.90 -17.17
CA VAL A 17 -4.50 -8.89 -16.81
C VAL A 17 -4.11 -8.86 -15.33
N CYS A 18 -4.40 -7.77 -14.62
CA CYS A 18 -4.10 -7.58 -13.21
C CYS A 18 -5.30 -7.89 -12.29
N ARG A 19 -6.49 -8.15 -12.82
CA ARG A 19 -7.74 -8.28 -12.05
C ARG A 19 -7.58 -9.18 -10.83
N GLU A 20 -7.17 -10.42 -11.02
CA GLU A 20 -7.07 -11.41 -9.93
C GLU A 20 -6.09 -10.97 -8.84
N SER A 21 -4.96 -10.40 -9.22
CA SER A 21 -3.95 -9.91 -8.26
C SER A 21 -4.44 -8.67 -7.50
N ILE A 22 -5.19 -7.78 -8.15
CA ILE A 22 -5.80 -6.61 -7.51
C ILE A 22 -6.88 -7.06 -6.50
N GLU A 23 -7.74 -7.99 -6.88
CA GLU A 23 -8.75 -8.55 -5.97
C GLU A 23 -8.13 -9.27 -4.76
N ALA A 24 -7.02 -9.99 -4.97
CA ALA A 24 -6.27 -10.62 -3.89
C ALA A 24 -5.66 -9.58 -2.94
N ALA A 25 -5.10 -8.49 -3.47
CA ALA A 25 -4.56 -7.39 -2.68
C ALA A 25 -5.65 -6.71 -1.84
N VAL A 26 -6.83 -6.44 -2.42
CA VAL A 26 -7.98 -5.88 -1.69
C VAL A 26 -8.37 -6.77 -0.52
N LYS A 27 -8.55 -8.07 -0.74
CA LYS A 27 -8.90 -9.03 0.31
C LYS A 27 -7.86 -9.04 1.43
N MET A 28 -6.58 -9.00 1.08
CA MET A 28 -5.47 -8.99 2.04
C MET A 28 -5.47 -7.73 2.90
N ILE A 29 -5.75 -6.56 2.32
CA ILE A 29 -5.82 -5.28 3.06
C ILE A 29 -7.07 -5.23 3.96
N VAL A 30 -8.21 -5.75 3.50
CA VAL A 30 -9.43 -5.86 4.31
C VAL A 30 -9.21 -6.79 5.52
N ASP A 31 -8.59 -7.95 5.29
CA ASP A 31 -8.24 -8.89 6.36
C ASP A 31 -7.27 -8.26 7.38
N MET A 32 -6.22 -7.60 6.91
CA MET A 32 -5.30 -6.80 7.74
C MET A 32 -6.05 -5.81 8.62
N HIS A 33 -7.00 -5.06 8.06
CA HIS A 33 -7.78 -4.07 8.82
C HIS A 33 -8.62 -4.74 9.93
N SER A 34 -9.25 -5.88 9.65
CA SER A 34 -10.07 -6.64 10.62
C SER A 34 -9.26 -7.14 11.81
N HIS A 35 -7.95 -7.40 11.62
CA HIS A 35 -7.00 -7.81 12.66
C HIS A 35 -6.21 -6.63 13.26
N SER A 36 -6.68 -5.39 13.05
CA SER A 36 -6.02 -4.18 13.56
C SER A 36 -4.57 -4.03 13.08
N GLY A 37 -4.23 -4.57 11.92
CA GLY A 37 -2.92 -4.45 11.28
C GLY A 37 -2.67 -3.07 10.67
N THR A 38 -1.52 -2.90 10.06
CA THR A 38 -1.09 -1.66 9.40
C THR A 38 -0.47 -2.00 8.04
N LEU A 39 -0.83 -1.25 7.01
CA LEU A 39 -0.20 -1.33 5.70
C LEU A 39 1.10 -0.52 5.72
N LEU A 40 2.24 -1.19 5.56
CA LEU A 40 3.56 -0.56 5.46
C LEU A 40 3.95 -0.46 3.98
N ILE A 41 4.16 0.76 3.49
CA ILE A 41 4.30 1.02 2.05
C ILE A 41 5.66 1.66 1.76
N CYS A 42 6.39 1.15 0.77
CA CYS A 42 7.63 1.77 0.33
C CYS A 42 7.82 1.73 -1.20
N GLY A 43 8.59 2.68 -1.70
CA GLY A 43 8.97 2.86 -3.09
C GLY A 43 9.99 3.99 -3.22
N ASN A 44 10.50 4.23 -4.42
CA ASN A 44 11.50 5.26 -4.68
C ASN A 44 10.99 6.27 -5.71
N GLY A 45 11.42 7.54 -5.62
CA GLY A 45 11.09 8.58 -6.60
C GLY A 45 9.57 8.77 -6.75
N GLY A 46 9.02 8.64 -7.96
CA GLY A 46 7.59 8.72 -8.22
C GLY A 46 6.78 7.68 -7.43
N SER A 47 7.31 6.46 -7.31
CA SER A 47 6.69 5.42 -6.48
C SER A 47 6.71 5.77 -4.97
N ALA A 48 7.62 6.62 -4.49
CA ALA A 48 7.56 7.15 -3.13
C ALA A 48 6.40 8.13 -2.96
N ALA A 49 6.14 8.98 -3.95
CA ALA A 49 4.97 9.85 -3.97
C ALA A 49 3.65 9.04 -4.00
N ASP A 50 3.62 7.94 -4.76
CA ASP A 50 2.48 7.02 -4.77
C ASP A 50 2.23 6.40 -3.38
N CYS A 51 3.28 6.04 -2.63
CA CYS A 51 3.15 5.53 -1.25
C CYS A 51 2.44 6.52 -0.32
N GLU A 52 2.79 7.80 -0.42
CA GLU A 52 2.16 8.88 0.36
C GLU A 52 0.72 9.11 -0.09
N HIS A 53 0.45 9.07 -1.39
CA HIS A 53 -0.88 9.19 -1.95
C HIS A 53 -1.79 8.04 -1.47
N ILE A 54 -1.38 6.78 -1.62
CA ILE A 54 -2.11 5.61 -1.12
C ILE A 54 -2.44 5.78 0.38
N SER A 55 -1.46 6.18 1.18
CA SER A 55 -1.65 6.39 2.61
C SER A 55 -2.67 7.49 2.91
N GLY A 56 -2.62 8.59 2.16
CA GLY A 56 -3.59 9.69 2.28
C GLY A 56 -5.03 9.24 2.02
N GLU A 57 -5.24 8.40 0.98
CA GLU A 57 -6.58 7.90 0.65
C GLU A 57 -7.10 6.86 1.66
N LEU A 58 -6.21 6.10 2.29
CA LEU A 58 -6.59 5.11 3.29
C LEU A 58 -6.85 5.73 4.67
N LEU A 59 -6.10 6.76 5.07
CA LEU A 59 -6.16 7.36 6.41
C LEU A 59 -7.39 8.23 6.66
N LYS A 60 -8.08 8.69 5.62
CA LYS A 60 -9.33 9.47 5.67
C LYS A 60 -10.32 8.96 4.62
N GLY A 61 -11.53 9.49 4.59
CA GLY A 61 -12.49 9.19 3.52
C GLY A 61 -11.93 9.55 2.14
N PHE A 62 -12.01 8.60 1.22
CA PHE A 62 -11.64 8.75 -0.19
C PHE A 62 -12.86 9.05 -1.05
N MET A 63 -13.76 8.08 -1.19
CA MET A 63 -15.02 8.19 -1.93
C MET A 63 -16.20 8.47 -1.01
N LYS A 64 -16.07 8.12 0.28
CA LYS A 64 -17.14 8.20 1.29
C LYS A 64 -16.69 9.01 2.49
N LYS A 65 -17.66 9.68 3.15
CA LYS A 65 -17.43 10.27 4.46
C LYS A 65 -17.47 9.16 5.52
N ARG A 66 -16.34 8.87 6.16
CA ARG A 66 -16.18 7.81 7.17
C ARG A 66 -16.40 8.38 8.58
N SER A 67 -17.62 8.87 8.90
CA SER A 67 -17.90 9.39 10.24
C SER A 67 -17.62 8.34 11.31
N LEU A 68 -17.09 8.76 12.47
CA LEU A 68 -16.88 7.86 13.60
C LEU A 68 -18.22 7.34 14.12
N ASN A 69 -18.27 6.06 14.50
CA ASN A 69 -19.37 5.49 15.25
C ASN A 69 -19.25 5.83 16.75
N ALA A 70 -20.25 5.48 17.55
CA ALA A 70 -20.29 5.79 18.98
C ALA A 70 -19.06 5.24 19.76
N ASP A 71 -18.64 3.99 19.45
CA ASP A 71 -17.50 3.36 20.12
C ASP A 71 -16.18 4.03 19.75
N GLN A 72 -16.01 4.40 18.48
CA GLN A 72 -14.83 5.13 18.00
C GLN A 72 -14.77 6.57 18.54
N ALA A 73 -15.92 7.20 18.80
CA ALA A 73 -16.01 8.54 19.35
C ALA A 73 -15.89 8.56 20.88
N ALA A 74 -16.00 7.41 21.55
CA ALA A 74 -16.01 7.32 23.01
C ALA A 74 -14.77 7.97 23.65
N GLY A 75 -15.00 8.91 24.58
CA GLY A 75 -13.93 9.62 25.25
C GLY A 75 -13.28 10.78 24.49
N LEU A 76 -13.69 11.03 23.24
CA LEU A 76 -13.25 12.20 22.48
C LEU A 76 -14.14 13.42 22.76
N PRO A 77 -13.59 14.66 22.76
CA PRO A 77 -14.38 15.87 22.75
C PRO A 77 -15.34 15.88 21.56
N GLU A 78 -16.62 16.27 21.78
CA GLU A 78 -17.70 16.19 20.78
C GLU A 78 -17.38 16.96 19.50
N ASP A 79 -16.82 18.17 19.62
CA ASP A 79 -16.45 19.04 18.50
C ASP A 79 -15.30 18.48 17.64
N ILE A 80 -14.45 17.65 18.24
CA ILE A 80 -13.36 16.93 17.56
C ILE A 80 -13.91 15.66 16.92
N ALA A 81 -14.64 14.84 17.68
CA ALA A 81 -15.22 13.59 17.20
C ALA A 81 -16.10 13.80 15.96
N ALA A 82 -16.87 14.89 15.91
CA ALA A 82 -17.70 15.23 14.76
C ALA A 82 -16.92 15.52 13.46
N LYS A 83 -15.62 15.77 13.54
CA LYS A 83 -14.75 16.10 12.40
C LYS A 83 -13.77 14.99 12.03
N LEU A 84 -13.45 14.09 12.96
CA LEU A 84 -12.60 12.96 12.70
C LEU A 84 -13.30 11.93 11.82
N GLN A 85 -12.49 11.11 11.15
CA GLN A 85 -12.98 10.08 10.24
C GLN A 85 -12.32 8.74 10.56
N GLY A 86 -13.03 7.65 10.30
CA GLY A 86 -12.47 6.30 10.35
C GLY A 86 -11.36 6.13 9.32
N GLY A 87 -10.21 5.70 9.77
CA GLY A 87 -9.03 5.47 8.94
C GLY A 87 -8.66 4.00 8.84
N ILE A 88 -8.08 3.61 7.71
CA ILE A 88 -7.38 2.35 7.53
C ILE A 88 -5.90 2.64 7.77
N ARG A 89 -5.28 1.97 8.73
CA ARG A 89 -3.90 2.25 9.11
C ARG A 89 -2.94 1.99 7.97
N ALA A 90 -2.26 3.02 7.48
CA ALA A 90 -1.26 2.96 6.42
C ALA A 90 -0.10 3.91 6.75
N ILE A 91 1.12 3.41 6.65
CA ILE A 91 2.34 4.18 6.91
C ILE A 91 3.21 4.17 5.65
N PRO A 92 3.40 5.34 5.01
CA PRO A 92 4.39 5.47 3.95
C PRO A 92 5.78 5.54 4.59
N LEU A 93 6.58 4.49 4.44
CA LEU A 93 7.93 4.41 5.03
C LEU A 93 8.89 5.46 4.45
N THR A 94 8.47 6.10 3.37
CA THR A 94 9.18 7.20 2.68
C THR A 94 9.15 8.51 3.45
N SER A 95 8.18 8.72 4.35
CA SER A 95 7.97 10.00 5.04
C SER A 95 8.84 10.21 6.28
N LEU A 96 9.64 9.22 6.70
CA LEU A 96 10.51 9.29 7.87
C LEU A 96 11.92 9.79 7.48
N SER A 97 11.99 11.03 6.98
CA SER A 97 13.18 11.61 6.35
C SER A 97 14.42 11.68 7.27
N ALA A 98 14.23 12.00 8.55
CA ALA A 98 15.35 12.09 9.50
C ALA A 98 16.01 10.72 9.71
N LEU A 99 15.23 9.68 9.95
CA LEU A 99 15.76 8.31 10.05
C LEU A 99 16.36 7.88 8.70
N GLY A 100 15.68 8.18 7.60
CA GLY A 100 16.15 7.85 6.26
C GLY A 100 17.56 8.38 6.00
N THR A 101 17.80 9.67 6.25
CA THR A 101 19.11 10.32 6.02
C THR A 101 20.18 9.81 6.99
N ALA A 102 19.84 9.59 8.27
CA ALA A 102 20.77 9.03 9.25
C ALA A 102 21.17 7.60 8.89
N PHE A 103 20.21 6.74 8.60
CA PHE A 103 20.48 5.34 8.29
C PHE A 103 21.28 5.17 7.00
N LEU A 104 21.01 6.01 5.99
CA LEU A 104 21.76 6.08 4.74
C LEU A 104 23.24 6.43 4.98
N ASN A 105 23.51 7.36 5.92
CA ASN A 105 24.89 7.82 6.24
C ASN A 105 25.62 6.85 7.16
N ASP A 106 24.93 6.31 8.17
CA ASP A 106 25.56 5.64 9.31
C ASP A 106 25.63 4.11 9.13
N VAL A 107 24.74 3.51 8.30
CA VAL A 107 24.59 2.05 8.19
C VAL A 107 24.63 1.57 6.75
N ASP A 108 23.51 1.60 6.03
CA ASP A 108 23.39 1.10 4.66
C ASP A 108 22.16 1.69 3.96
N PRO A 109 22.34 2.42 2.84
CA PRO A 109 21.25 3.00 2.08
C PRO A 109 20.27 1.97 1.51
N GLU A 110 20.70 0.74 1.26
CA GLU A 110 19.84 -0.31 0.72
C GLU A 110 18.92 -0.94 1.80
N LEU A 111 19.13 -0.66 3.08
CA LEU A 111 18.38 -1.25 4.19
C LEU A 111 17.41 -0.29 4.87
N ILE A 112 17.25 0.94 4.41
CA ILE A 112 16.38 1.97 5.03
C ILE A 112 14.95 1.42 5.26
N TYR A 113 14.31 0.91 4.22
CA TYR A 113 12.94 0.39 4.33
C TYR A 113 12.88 -0.94 5.11
N ALA A 114 13.91 -1.75 4.99
CA ALA A 114 14.05 -2.98 5.78
C ALA A 114 14.09 -2.70 7.28
N GLN A 115 14.83 -1.66 7.70
CA GLN A 115 14.88 -1.21 9.10
C GLN A 115 13.50 -0.76 9.60
N LEU A 116 12.76 0.00 8.78
CA LEU A 116 11.42 0.46 9.14
C LEU A 116 10.41 -0.68 9.22
N VAL A 117 10.46 -1.62 8.28
CA VAL A 117 9.63 -2.85 8.33
C VAL A 117 9.99 -3.67 9.57
N TYR A 118 11.27 -3.77 9.94
CA TYR A 118 11.67 -4.46 11.16
C TYR A 118 11.09 -3.79 12.41
N ALA A 119 11.11 -2.46 12.47
CA ALA A 119 10.65 -1.69 13.61
C ALA A 119 9.11 -1.70 13.77
N PHE A 120 8.36 -1.53 12.68
CA PHE A 120 6.90 -1.37 12.72
C PHE A 120 6.12 -2.65 12.43
N GLY A 121 6.73 -3.59 11.70
CA GLY A 121 6.02 -4.77 11.22
C GLY A 121 5.69 -5.77 12.32
N THR A 122 4.46 -6.29 12.27
CA THR A 122 3.97 -7.45 13.03
C THR A 122 3.30 -8.43 12.06
N GLU A 123 3.00 -9.63 12.49
CA GLU A 123 2.32 -10.66 11.68
C GLU A 123 0.97 -10.21 11.10
N ASN A 124 0.29 -9.27 11.78
CA ASN A 124 -0.99 -8.70 11.32
C ASN A 124 -0.81 -7.57 10.30
N CYS A 125 0.41 -7.11 10.06
CA CYS A 125 0.69 -6.06 9.07
C CYS A 125 0.77 -6.64 7.65
N VAL A 126 0.52 -5.77 6.66
CA VAL A 126 0.76 -6.07 5.26
C VAL A 126 1.86 -5.14 4.75
N PHE A 127 2.79 -5.69 3.99
CA PHE A 127 3.80 -4.92 3.27
C PHE A 127 3.34 -4.69 1.83
N LEU A 128 3.47 -3.46 1.34
CA LEU A 128 3.25 -3.10 -0.07
C LEU A 128 4.51 -2.44 -0.63
N GLY A 129 5.19 -3.11 -1.55
CA GLY A 129 6.37 -2.60 -2.22
C GLY A 129 6.06 -2.13 -3.64
N LEU A 130 6.43 -0.88 -3.99
CA LEU A 130 6.32 -0.33 -5.33
C LEU A 130 7.70 -0.22 -5.99
N SER A 131 7.87 -0.86 -7.15
CA SER A 131 9.11 -0.77 -7.93
C SER A 131 8.81 -1.04 -9.41
N THR A 132 8.97 -0.04 -10.27
CA THR A 132 8.66 -0.19 -11.70
C THR A 132 9.45 -1.31 -12.38
N SER A 133 10.72 -1.49 -12.04
CA SER A 133 11.55 -2.60 -12.51
C SER A 133 11.38 -3.91 -11.71
N GLY A 134 10.79 -3.82 -10.50
CA GLY A 134 10.76 -4.92 -9.54
C GLY A 134 12.12 -5.29 -8.95
N ASN A 135 13.17 -4.49 -9.16
CA ASN A 135 14.54 -4.80 -8.74
C ASN A 135 15.20 -3.74 -7.85
N ALA A 136 14.41 -2.81 -7.28
CA ALA A 136 14.92 -1.83 -6.33
C ALA A 136 15.40 -2.56 -5.06
N LYS A 137 16.70 -2.53 -4.79
CA LYS A 137 17.35 -3.32 -3.75
C LYS A 137 16.78 -3.04 -2.35
N ASN A 138 16.56 -1.77 -2.01
CA ASN A 138 15.98 -1.37 -0.74
C ASN A 138 14.53 -1.87 -0.56
N VAL A 139 13.72 -1.87 -1.62
CA VAL A 139 12.34 -2.41 -1.58
C VAL A 139 12.36 -3.93 -1.46
N CYS A 140 13.25 -4.62 -2.21
CA CYS A 140 13.42 -6.06 -2.10
C CYS A 140 13.93 -6.49 -0.71
N ALA A 141 14.85 -5.72 -0.11
CA ALA A 141 15.31 -5.97 1.26
C ALA A 141 14.16 -5.85 2.27
N ALA A 142 13.31 -4.83 2.13
CA ALA A 142 12.12 -4.66 2.96
C ALA A 142 11.13 -5.83 2.82
N ALA A 143 10.88 -6.31 1.60
CA ALA A 143 10.03 -7.48 1.35
C ALA A 143 10.57 -8.75 2.04
N LYS A 144 11.88 -8.97 2.01
CA LYS A 144 12.52 -10.10 2.71
C LYS A 144 12.32 -10.02 4.22
N VAL A 145 12.46 -8.83 4.83
CA VAL A 145 12.22 -8.61 6.26
C VAL A 145 10.74 -8.80 6.59
N ALA A 146 9.82 -8.29 5.77
CA ALA A 146 8.38 -8.48 5.95
C ALA A 146 8.02 -9.98 6.01
N ARG A 147 8.50 -10.77 5.05
CA ARG A 147 8.31 -12.22 5.04
C ARG A 147 8.89 -12.91 6.28
N ALA A 148 10.10 -12.54 6.68
CA ALA A 148 10.75 -13.10 7.88
C ALA A 148 9.97 -12.81 9.17
N LYS A 149 9.19 -11.71 9.20
CA LYS A 149 8.29 -11.34 10.29
C LYS A 149 6.89 -11.96 10.17
N GLY A 150 6.63 -12.81 9.19
CA GLY A 150 5.33 -13.44 8.98
C GLY A 150 4.25 -12.52 8.39
N MET A 151 4.64 -11.34 7.92
CA MET A 151 3.72 -10.41 7.27
C MET A 151 3.29 -10.95 5.90
N LYS A 152 2.08 -10.62 5.49
CA LYS A 152 1.64 -10.76 4.10
C LYS A 152 2.26 -9.66 3.24
N THR A 153 2.51 -9.97 1.98
CA THR A 153 3.29 -9.10 1.10
C THR A 153 2.64 -8.92 -0.27
N ILE A 154 2.60 -7.65 -0.71
CA ILE A 154 2.08 -7.24 -2.02
C ILE A 154 3.19 -6.48 -2.76
N SER A 155 3.32 -6.72 -4.06
CA SER A 155 4.16 -5.90 -4.94
C SER A 155 3.35 -5.25 -6.04
N MET A 156 3.74 -4.03 -6.42
CA MET A 156 3.28 -3.35 -7.65
C MET A 156 4.49 -3.06 -8.52
N THR A 157 4.49 -3.63 -9.73
CA THR A 157 5.63 -3.58 -10.65
C THR A 157 5.17 -3.40 -12.10
N GLY A 158 6.10 -3.19 -13.02
CA GLY A 158 5.84 -3.37 -14.44
C GLY A 158 5.75 -4.84 -14.83
N GLU A 159 5.52 -5.10 -16.11
CA GLU A 159 5.23 -6.43 -16.69
C GLU A 159 6.23 -7.52 -16.28
N ARG A 160 7.52 -7.18 -16.20
CA ARG A 160 8.59 -8.15 -15.89
C ARG A 160 8.57 -8.64 -14.44
N GLY A 161 7.95 -7.92 -13.51
CA GLY A 161 7.84 -8.31 -12.10
C GLY A 161 9.13 -8.20 -11.29
N GLY A 162 10.25 -8.63 -11.85
CA GLY A 162 11.56 -8.66 -11.18
C GLY A 162 11.57 -9.49 -9.89
N MET A 163 12.62 -9.35 -9.12
CA MET A 163 12.80 -10.06 -7.83
C MET A 163 11.68 -9.75 -6.83
N LEU A 164 11.13 -8.53 -6.84
CA LEU A 164 10.10 -8.14 -5.89
C LEU A 164 8.83 -8.96 -6.07
N ALA A 165 8.42 -9.23 -7.32
CA ALA A 165 7.26 -10.06 -7.62
C ALA A 165 7.43 -11.51 -7.14
N GLU A 166 8.66 -12.05 -7.22
CA GLU A 166 8.98 -13.40 -6.72
C GLU A 166 8.99 -13.48 -5.18
N LEU A 167 9.29 -12.37 -4.52
CA LEU A 167 9.34 -12.28 -3.06
C LEU A 167 7.97 -12.11 -2.42
N CYS A 168 6.96 -11.62 -3.14
CA CYS A 168 5.66 -11.25 -2.57
C CYS A 168 4.59 -12.32 -2.77
N ASP A 169 3.64 -12.42 -1.83
CA ASP A 169 2.51 -13.35 -1.91
C ASP A 169 1.54 -12.96 -3.04
N VAL A 170 1.39 -11.66 -3.29
CA VAL A 170 0.59 -11.10 -4.37
C VAL A 170 1.45 -10.17 -5.21
N ALA A 171 1.49 -10.40 -6.53
CA ALA A 171 2.25 -9.58 -7.47
C ALA A 171 1.32 -8.94 -8.51
N ILE A 172 1.13 -7.62 -8.40
CA ILE A 172 0.40 -6.83 -9.39
C ILE A 172 1.42 -6.34 -10.42
N LYS A 173 1.33 -6.87 -11.64
CA LYS A 173 2.25 -6.56 -12.73
C LYS A 173 1.49 -5.83 -13.83
N VAL A 174 1.61 -4.49 -13.88
CA VAL A 174 0.95 -3.70 -14.94
C VAL A 174 1.62 -3.96 -16.29
N PRO A 175 0.87 -3.97 -17.41
CA PRO A 175 1.38 -4.38 -18.73
C PRO A 175 2.19 -3.27 -19.44
N GLU A 176 3.24 -2.78 -18.74
CA GLU A 176 4.18 -1.77 -19.23
C GLU A 176 5.59 -2.02 -18.71
N THR A 177 6.59 -1.52 -19.45
CA THR A 177 8.01 -1.72 -19.11
C THR A 177 8.77 -0.42 -18.89
N GLU A 178 8.31 0.69 -19.46
CA GLU A 178 8.92 2.02 -19.30
C GLU A 178 8.50 2.65 -17.96
N THR A 179 9.46 3.12 -17.19
CA THR A 179 9.25 3.57 -15.81
C THR A 179 8.05 4.51 -15.65
N TYR A 180 7.96 5.57 -16.45
CA TYR A 180 6.87 6.55 -16.32
C TYR A 180 5.50 5.95 -16.69
N LYS A 181 5.43 5.08 -17.72
CA LYS A 181 4.19 4.41 -18.12
C LYS A 181 3.72 3.40 -17.06
N VAL A 182 4.67 2.68 -16.45
CA VAL A 182 4.35 1.81 -15.30
C VAL A 182 3.73 2.63 -14.17
N GLN A 183 4.31 3.79 -13.83
CA GLN A 183 3.77 4.70 -12.81
C GLN A 183 2.39 5.25 -13.18
N GLU A 184 2.18 5.62 -14.46
CA GLU A 184 0.86 6.04 -14.94
C GLU A 184 -0.21 4.96 -14.77
N LEU A 185 0.14 3.67 -14.89
CA LEU A 185 -0.78 2.55 -14.66
C LEU A 185 -0.90 2.13 -13.19
N HIS A 186 0.11 2.41 -12.35
CA HIS A 186 0.00 2.20 -10.91
C HIS A 186 -1.10 3.08 -10.30
N LEU A 187 -1.25 4.31 -10.77
CA LEU A 187 -2.24 5.27 -10.27
C LEU A 187 -3.69 4.74 -10.29
N PRO A 188 -4.27 4.33 -11.43
CA PRO A 188 -5.62 3.79 -11.45
C PRO A 188 -5.74 2.48 -10.65
N VAL A 189 -4.71 1.66 -10.59
CA VAL A 189 -4.70 0.41 -9.83
C VAL A 189 -4.85 0.69 -8.34
N TYR A 190 -4.00 1.53 -7.74
CA TYR A 190 -4.11 1.78 -6.31
C TYR A 190 -5.36 2.60 -5.95
N HIS A 191 -5.86 3.47 -6.83
CA HIS A 191 -7.15 4.11 -6.62
C HIS A 191 -8.30 3.09 -6.57
N ALA A 192 -8.31 2.11 -7.47
CA ALA A 192 -9.31 1.04 -7.45
C ALA A 192 -9.21 0.20 -6.15
N ILE A 193 -7.99 -0.12 -5.71
CA ILE A 193 -7.75 -0.82 -4.44
C ILE A 193 -8.29 0.00 -3.26
N CYS A 194 -7.92 1.28 -3.15
CA CYS A 194 -8.36 2.15 -2.05
C CYS A 194 -9.89 2.29 -2.02
N ALA A 195 -10.52 2.50 -3.19
CA ALA A 195 -11.97 2.64 -3.29
C ALA A 195 -12.71 1.34 -2.94
N GLU A 196 -12.19 0.19 -3.38
CA GLU A 196 -12.82 -1.11 -3.11
C GLU A 196 -12.67 -1.50 -1.64
N VAL A 197 -11.49 -1.27 -1.04
CA VAL A 197 -11.27 -1.49 0.39
C VAL A 197 -12.18 -0.58 1.23
N GLU A 198 -12.32 0.68 0.85
CA GLU A 198 -13.26 1.60 1.51
C GLU A 198 -14.71 1.13 1.42
N GLU A 199 -15.13 0.67 0.23
CA GLU A 199 -16.49 0.17 0.01
C GLU A 199 -16.78 -1.05 0.89
N ILE A 200 -15.83 -1.97 1.03
CA ILE A 200 -16.02 -3.19 1.84
C ILE A 200 -16.05 -2.88 3.35
N ILE A 201 -15.19 -1.96 3.81
CA ILE A 201 -15.04 -1.69 5.25
C ILE A 201 -16.09 -0.70 5.77
N PHE A 202 -16.48 0.29 4.96
CA PHE A 202 -17.35 1.40 5.37
C PHE A 202 -18.64 1.52 4.53
N GLY A 203 -18.91 0.55 3.67
CA GLY A 203 -20.03 0.49 2.73
C GLY A 203 -21.38 0.12 3.28
#